data_878679a81e71314e09df7d7745578131
#
_entry.id   878679a81e71314e09df7d7745578131
#
_cell.length_a   1.000
_cell.length_b   1.000
_cell.length_c   1.000
_cell.angle_alpha   90.00
_cell.angle_beta   90.00
_cell.angle_gamma   90.00
#
_symmetry.space_group_name_H-M   'P 1'
#
loop_
_entity.id
_entity.type
_entity.pdbx_description
1 polymer ?
#
loop_
_entity_poly.entity_id
_entity_poly.type
_entity_poly.pdbx_seq_one_letter_code
_entity_poly.pdbx_strand_id
1 'polypeptide(L)'
;DDEKTIIENYLNDGGKVYLILGDTTADTPNLDGIMSDYGLKKVSGYIADTQRCYQGNYYAILPQLSLSGDLGSGISNQMVLLLNSLGMEKTDTDNDNLTVTPFMQTSSSGYAVTEDDQTQGQYILGAVSTNTVSADSSDSDSEDTDDSTETKTARLTVLASASMIISDITDQLTTLD
;
A
#
# COMPACT_ATOMS: atom_id res chain seq x y z
N ASP A 1 9.32 17.05 7.11
CA ASP A 1 8.62 18.32 7.10
C ASP A 1 8.39 18.83 5.67
N ASP A 2 9.38 19.41 4.96
CA ASP A 2 9.14 19.97 3.61
C ASP A 2 8.77 18.89 2.58
N GLU A 3 9.41 17.72 2.62
CA GLU A 3 9.11 16.59 1.72
C GLU A 3 7.70 16.02 1.94
N LYS A 4 7.27 15.89 3.20
CA LYS A 4 5.91 15.47 3.53
C LYS A 4 4.90 16.43 2.91
N THR A 5 5.07 17.73 3.13
CA THR A 5 4.19 18.77 2.60
C THR A 5 4.12 18.76 1.07
N ILE A 6 5.24 18.52 0.39
CA ILE A 6 5.27 18.43 -1.08
C ILE A 6 4.42 17.23 -1.56
N ILE A 7 4.55 16.07 -0.92
CA ILE A 7 3.78 14.87 -1.28
C ILE A 7 2.30 15.08 -0.99
N GLU A 8 1.95 15.65 0.16
CA GLU A 8 0.57 15.97 0.53
C GLU A 8 -0.08 16.93 -0.45
N ASN A 9 0.59 18.02 -0.82
CA ASN A 9 0.10 18.96 -1.81
C ASN A 9 -0.11 18.30 -3.17
N TYR A 10 0.84 17.47 -3.62
CA TYR A 10 0.70 16.73 -4.87
C TYR A 10 -0.50 15.78 -4.86
N LEU A 11 -0.74 15.09 -3.74
CA LEU A 11 -1.90 14.23 -3.58
C LEU A 11 -3.20 15.05 -3.54
N ASN A 12 -3.22 16.19 -2.84
CA ASN A 12 -4.39 17.08 -2.76
C ASN A 12 -4.78 17.65 -4.13
N ASP A 13 -3.81 17.79 -5.04
CA ASP A 13 -4.05 18.17 -6.43
C ASP A 13 -4.53 17.02 -7.34
N GLY A 14 -4.84 15.85 -6.77
CA GLY A 14 -5.25 14.66 -7.51
C GLY A 14 -4.08 13.82 -8.03
N GLY A 15 -2.90 14.02 -7.48
CA GLY A 15 -1.68 13.27 -7.83
C GLY A 15 -1.76 11.78 -7.51
N LYS A 16 -0.82 11.03 -8.08
CA LYS A 16 -0.72 9.57 -7.90
C LYS A 16 0.66 9.21 -7.39
N VAL A 17 0.72 8.65 -6.19
CA VAL A 17 1.95 8.25 -5.51
C VAL A 17 2.00 6.73 -5.42
N TYR A 18 3.16 6.16 -5.72
CA TYR A 18 3.47 4.74 -5.51
C TYR A 18 4.57 4.64 -4.45
N LEU A 19 4.23 4.06 -3.32
CA LEU A 19 5.09 3.92 -2.16
C LEU A 19 5.47 2.47 -1.95
N ILE A 20 6.77 2.19 -1.84
CA ILE A 20 7.28 0.87 -1.51
C ILE A 20 8.03 0.99 -0.18
N LEU A 21 7.55 0.25 0.83
CA LEU A 21 8.18 0.23 2.14
C LEU A 21 9.45 -0.60 2.08
N GLY A 22 10.53 -0.03 2.61
CA GLY A 22 11.82 -0.71 2.74
C GLY A 22 11.82 -1.76 3.85
N ASP A 23 12.89 -2.54 3.91
CA ASP A 23 13.14 -3.53 4.96
C ASP A 23 13.64 -2.82 6.23
N THR A 24 12.75 -2.14 6.93
CA THR A 24 13.04 -1.45 8.18
C THR A 24 11.81 -1.35 9.07
N THR A 25 12.00 -1.64 10.34
CA THR A 25 11.00 -1.43 11.41
C THR A 25 11.17 -0.10 12.13
N ALA A 26 12.09 0.75 11.68
CA ALA A 26 12.31 2.07 12.25
C ALA A 26 11.08 2.97 12.12
N ASP A 27 10.93 3.89 13.06
CA ASP A 27 9.87 4.89 13.03
C ASP A 27 10.06 5.86 11.86
N THR A 28 8.99 6.08 11.12
CA THR A 28 8.94 6.97 9.97
C THR A 28 7.75 7.93 10.07
N PRO A 29 7.73 8.83 11.07
CA PRO A 29 6.51 9.57 11.46
C PRO A 29 5.92 10.41 10.33
N ASN A 30 6.73 10.97 9.44
CA ASN A 30 6.23 11.74 8.30
C ASN A 30 5.54 10.84 7.26
N LEU A 31 6.14 9.67 6.98
CA LEU A 31 5.58 8.69 6.07
C LEU A 31 4.33 8.03 6.65
N ASP A 32 4.39 7.68 7.94
CA ASP A 32 3.27 7.10 8.68
C ASP A 32 2.08 8.07 8.71
N GLY A 33 2.34 9.39 8.79
CA GLY A 33 1.32 10.43 8.66
C GLY A 33 0.64 10.43 7.30
N ILE A 34 1.40 10.42 6.19
CA ILE A 34 0.84 10.35 4.83
C ILE A 34 -0.01 9.09 4.66
N MET A 35 0.47 7.94 5.13
CA MET A 35 -0.28 6.68 5.07
C MET A 35 -1.58 6.75 5.87
N SER A 36 -1.54 7.35 7.09
CA SER A 36 -2.70 7.52 7.95
C SER A 36 -3.77 8.41 7.32
N ASP A 37 -3.38 9.51 6.66
CA ASP A 37 -4.28 10.40 5.94
C ASP A 37 -4.99 9.69 4.77
N TYR A 38 -4.39 8.60 4.29
CA TYR A 38 -4.93 7.71 3.26
C TYR A 38 -5.50 6.38 3.82
N GLY A 39 -5.84 6.35 5.11
CA GLY A 39 -6.55 5.23 5.75
C GLY A 39 -5.72 3.96 5.92
N LEU A 40 -4.39 4.07 5.94
CA LEU A 40 -3.47 2.96 6.12
C LEU A 40 -2.55 3.21 7.32
N LYS A 41 -2.32 2.17 8.12
CA LYS A 41 -1.39 2.20 9.25
C LYS A 41 -0.42 1.03 9.14
N LYS A 42 0.86 1.32 9.28
CA LYS A 42 1.91 0.30 9.40
C LYS A 42 1.76 -0.45 10.74
N VAL A 43 1.86 -1.77 10.72
CA VAL A 43 1.94 -2.58 11.96
C VAL A 43 3.40 -2.77 12.38
N SER A 44 3.61 -2.97 13.68
CA SER A 44 4.95 -3.18 14.22
C SER A 44 5.49 -4.55 13.85
N GLY A 45 6.79 -4.62 13.55
CA GLY A 45 7.50 -5.86 13.26
C GLY A 45 7.36 -6.32 11.79
N TYR A 46 7.82 -7.55 11.54
CA TYR A 46 7.72 -8.20 10.25
C TYR A 46 6.52 -9.13 10.19
N ILE A 47 6.00 -9.31 9.00
CA ILE A 47 4.89 -10.23 8.77
C ILE A 47 5.43 -11.62 8.45
N ALA A 48 4.83 -12.62 9.11
CA ALA A 48 4.97 -14.03 8.80
C ALA A 48 3.61 -14.62 8.43
N ASP A 49 3.58 -15.62 7.56
CA ASP A 49 2.35 -16.37 7.25
C ASP A 49 2.65 -17.87 7.32
N THR A 50 2.04 -18.55 8.28
CA THR A 50 2.31 -19.98 8.52
C THR A 50 1.59 -20.89 7.53
N GLN A 51 0.58 -20.38 6.82
CA GLN A 51 -0.21 -21.12 5.86
C GLN A 51 0.23 -20.85 4.41
N ARG A 52 0.64 -19.63 4.11
CA ARG A 52 1.02 -19.20 2.78
C ARG A 52 2.48 -18.73 2.74
N CYS A 53 3.38 -19.68 2.95
CA CYS A 53 4.82 -19.44 2.92
C CYS A 53 5.52 -20.32 1.88
N TYR A 54 6.65 -19.85 1.39
CA TYR A 54 7.48 -20.58 0.44
C TYR A 54 8.48 -21.47 1.16
N GLN A 55 8.45 -22.77 0.83
CA GLN A 55 9.36 -23.79 1.36
C GLN A 55 9.49 -23.83 2.89
N GLY A 56 8.41 -23.51 3.62
CA GLY A 56 8.39 -23.51 5.08
C GLY A 56 9.05 -22.28 5.74
N ASN A 57 9.52 -21.32 4.97
CA ASN A 57 9.97 -20.04 5.49
C ASN A 57 8.79 -19.08 5.65
N TYR A 58 8.32 -18.88 6.88
CA TYR A 58 7.15 -18.06 7.18
C TYR A 58 7.29 -16.59 6.80
N TYR A 59 8.51 -16.06 6.69
CA TYR A 59 8.79 -14.69 6.22
C TYR A 59 8.93 -14.57 4.70
N ALA A 60 8.88 -15.70 3.99
CA ALA A 60 8.80 -15.76 2.53
C ALA A 60 7.33 -15.98 2.13
N ILE A 61 6.57 -14.89 2.02
CA ILE A 61 5.11 -14.92 1.94
C ILE A 61 4.65 -15.05 0.49
N LEU A 62 3.69 -15.94 0.26
CA LEU A 62 2.92 -16.06 -0.97
C LEU A 62 1.55 -15.39 -0.77
N PRO A 63 1.40 -14.07 -1.04
CA PRO A 63 0.21 -13.33 -0.69
C PRO A 63 -1.04 -13.84 -1.41
N GLN A 64 -2.20 -13.63 -0.79
CA GLN A 64 -3.48 -13.71 -1.48
C GLN A 64 -3.64 -12.48 -2.35
N LEU A 65 -3.85 -12.66 -3.65
CA LEU A 65 -4.06 -11.59 -4.60
C LEU A 65 -5.56 -11.40 -4.85
N SER A 66 -6.02 -10.14 -4.75
CA SER A 66 -7.37 -9.70 -5.10
C SER A 66 -7.26 -8.63 -6.17
N LEU A 67 -7.02 -9.06 -7.40
CA LEU A 67 -6.83 -8.18 -8.54
C LEU A 67 -8.11 -8.14 -9.36
N SER A 68 -8.52 -6.94 -9.76
CA SER A 68 -9.69 -6.71 -10.61
C SER A 68 -9.30 -5.95 -11.88
N GLY A 69 -10.11 -6.12 -12.93
CA GLY A 69 -9.88 -5.47 -14.21
C GLY A 69 -8.67 -6.01 -14.98
N ASP A 70 -8.10 -5.18 -15.85
CA ASP A 70 -7.02 -5.56 -16.77
C ASP A 70 -5.74 -6.03 -16.06
N LEU A 71 -5.46 -5.47 -14.86
CA LEU A 71 -4.32 -5.91 -14.04
C LEU A 71 -4.49 -7.37 -13.58
N GLY A 72 -5.71 -7.77 -13.25
CA GLY A 72 -6.01 -9.15 -12.83
C GLY A 72 -5.80 -10.15 -13.95
N SER A 73 -6.12 -9.79 -15.17
CA SER A 73 -6.00 -10.68 -16.34
C SER A 73 -4.54 -10.98 -16.70
N GLY A 74 -3.63 -10.00 -16.48
CA GLY A 74 -2.20 -10.13 -16.83
C GLY A 74 -1.36 -10.95 -15.83
N ILE A 75 -1.79 -11.03 -14.56
CA ILE A 75 -1.03 -11.67 -13.48
C ILE A 75 -1.77 -12.78 -12.74
N SER A 76 -2.93 -13.21 -13.26
CA SER A 76 -3.77 -14.23 -12.59
C SER A 76 -3.07 -15.57 -12.35
N ASN A 77 -2.02 -15.89 -13.08
CA ASN A 77 -1.24 -17.12 -12.96
C ASN A 77 0.21 -16.88 -12.47
N GLN A 78 0.54 -15.65 -12.10
CA GLN A 78 1.87 -15.31 -11.60
C GLN A 78 1.93 -15.53 -10.09
N MET A 79 3.01 -16.14 -9.63
CA MET A 79 3.30 -16.25 -8.20
C MET A 79 4.10 -15.04 -7.75
N VAL A 80 3.57 -14.34 -6.74
CA VAL A 80 4.27 -13.23 -6.08
C VAL A 80 4.89 -13.77 -4.81
N LEU A 81 6.17 -13.49 -4.59
CA LEU A 81 6.89 -13.83 -3.37
C LEU A 81 7.37 -12.53 -2.71
N LEU A 82 7.01 -12.35 -1.46
CA LEU A 82 7.47 -11.24 -0.63
C LEU A 82 8.40 -11.76 0.47
N LEU A 83 9.57 -11.16 0.60
CA LEU A 83 10.52 -11.47 1.68
C LEU A 83 10.56 -10.33 2.68
N ASN A 84 10.62 -10.67 3.98
CA ASN A 84 10.72 -9.71 5.07
C ASN A 84 9.74 -8.54 4.92
N SER A 85 8.48 -8.85 4.65
CA SER A 85 7.46 -7.85 4.42
C SER A 85 7.05 -7.18 5.72
N LEU A 86 6.85 -5.87 5.67
CA LEU A 86 6.07 -5.16 6.67
C LEU A 86 4.58 -5.46 6.43
N GLY A 87 3.73 -5.05 7.37
CA GLY A 87 2.29 -5.20 7.26
C GLY A 87 1.58 -3.89 7.46
N MET A 88 0.36 -3.83 6.98
CA MET A 88 -0.53 -2.69 7.16
C MET A 88 -1.90 -3.14 7.62
N GLU A 89 -2.61 -2.24 8.28
CA GLU A 89 -4.02 -2.33 8.63
C GLU A 89 -4.74 -1.10 8.09
N LYS A 90 -6.06 -1.23 7.90
CA LYS A 90 -6.90 -0.05 7.65
C LYS A 90 -7.04 0.74 8.94
N THR A 91 -7.06 2.06 8.84
CA THR A 91 -7.47 2.95 9.93
C THR A 91 -8.87 3.45 9.68
N ASP A 92 -9.59 3.73 10.77
CA ASP A 92 -10.82 4.50 10.68
C ASP A 92 -10.49 5.92 10.21
N THR A 93 -11.32 6.45 9.33
CA THR A 93 -11.20 7.82 8.82
C THR A 93 -12.59 8.43 8.70
N ASP A 94 -12.69 9.69 9.06
CA ASP A 94 -13.92 10.48 8.90
C ASP A 94 -14.10 11.00 7.45
N ASN A 95 -13.23 10.61 6.54
CA ASN A 95 -13.26 11.03 5.14
C ASN A 95 -14.07 10.05 4.29
N ASP A 96 -15.33 10.39 4.01
CA ASP A 96 -16.25 9.58 3.20
C ASP A 96 -15.80 9.45 1.72
N ASN A 97 -14.91 10.32 1.25
CA ASN A 97 -14.37 10.29 -0.11
C ASN A 97 -13.15 9.37 -0.26
N LEU A 98 -12.70 8.77 0.85
CA LEU A 98 -11.54 7.89 0.88
C LEU A 98 -11.97 6.42 0.78
N THR A 99 -11.37 5.71 -0.16
CA THR A 99 -11.59 4.27 -0.32
C THR A 99 -10.26 3.53 -0.30
N VAL A 100 -10.11 2.59 0.63
CA VAL A 100 -8.94 1.71 0.73
C VAL A 100 -9.27 0.32 0.21
N THR A 101 -8.58 -0.09 -0.87
CA THR A 101 -8.76 -1.39 -1.53
C THR A 101 -7.48 -2.22 -1.42
N PRO A 102 -7.42 -3.20 -0.51
CA PRO A 102 -6.33 -4.16 -0.47
C PRO A 102 -6.32 -5.03 -1.72
N PHE A 103 -5.15 -5.23 -2.34
CA PHE A 103 -4.97 -6.14 -3.47
C PHE A 103 -3.99 -7.28 -3.16
N MET A 104 -3.20 -7.17 -2.09
CA MET A 104 -2.39 -8.24 -1.52
C MET A 104 -2.59 -8.33 -0.01
N GLN A 105 -2.82 -9.54 0.48
CA GLN A 105 -3.01 -9.79 1.92
C GLN A 105 -2.39 -11.13 2.32
N THR A 106 -2.11 -11.29 3.62
CA THR A 106 -1.81 -12.60 4.20
C THR A 106 -3.06 -13.48 4.24
N SER A 107 -2.88 -14.74 4.58
CA SER A 107 -3.97 -15.57 5.07
C SER A 107 -4.43 -15.10 6.47
N SER A 108 -5.49 -15.70 6.99
CA SER A 108 -5.91 -15.50 8.39
C SER A 108 -4.93 -16.10 9.42
N SER A 109 -3.92 -16.83 8.94
CA SER A 109 -2.81 -17.38 9.74
C SER A 109 -1.54 -16.53 9.61
N GLY A 110 -1.71 -15.24 9.28
CA GLY A 110 -0.65 -14.25 9.33
C GLY A 110 -0.33 -13.84 10.76
N TYR A 111 0.88 -13.39 10.98
CA TYR A 111 1.38 -12.87 12.25
C TYR A 111 2.21 -11.62 12.01
N ALA A 112 1.98 -10.60 12.81
CA ALA A 112 2.94 -9.50 12.98
C ALA A 112 3.88 -9.88 14.13
N VAL A 113 5.18 -9.94 13.85
CA VAL A 113 6.19 -10.46 14.76
C VAL A 113 7.20 -9.38 15.10
N THR A 114 7.30 -9.07 16.37
CA THR A 114 8.34 -8.22 16.96
C THR A 114 9.32 -9.07 17.78
N GLU A 115 10.30 -8.45 18.42
CA GLU A 115 11.22 -9.16 19.32
C GLU A 115 10.50 -9.73 20.55
N ASP A 116 9.45 -9.04 21.05
CA ASP A 116 8.80 -9.34 22.32
C ASP A 116 7.41 -9.98 22.15
N ASP A 117 6.78 -9.87 20.98
CA ASP A 117 5.38 -10.27 20.78
C ASP A 117 5.09 -10.75 19.37
N GLN A 118 4.01 -11.51 19.25
CA GLN A 118 3.43 -11.90 17.96
C GLN A 118 1.91 -11.81 18.01
N THR A 119 1.35 -11.05 17.08
CA THR A 119 -0.10 -10.86 16.97
C THR A 119 -0.62 -11.54 15.70
N GLN A 120 -1.57 -12.48 15.89
CA GLN A 120 -2.21 -13.16 14.76
C GLN A 120 -3.28 -12.28 14.12
N GLY A 121 -3.29 -12.23 12.79
CA GLY A 121 -4.28 -11.49 12.02
C GLY A 121 -4.11 -11.65 10.52
N GLN A 122 -5.05 -11.08 9.77
CA GLN A 122 -4.88 -10.91 8.33
C GLN A 122 -4.35 -9.50 8.06
N TYR A 123 -3.18 -9.41 7.47
CA TYR A 123 -2.47 -8.15 7.23
C TYR A 123 -2.49 -7.77 5.76
N ILE A 124 -2.57 -6.48 5.48
CA ILE A 124 -2.46 -5.92 4.15
C ILE A 124 -0.97 -5.84 3.78
N LEU A 125 -0.62 -6.38 2.62
CA LEU A 125 0.74 -6.36 2.06
C LEU A 125 0.83 -5.44 0.84
N GLY A 126 -0.32 -5.09 0.26
CA GLY A 126 -0.45 -4.12 -0.80
C GLY A 126 -1.87 -3.57 -0.87
N ALA A 127 -1.99 -2.25 -0.98
CA ALA A 127 -3.28 -1.57 -1.09
C ALA A 127 -3.22 -0.37 -2.04
N VAL A 128 -4.37 -0.07 -2.61
CA VAL A 128 -4.63 1.21 -3.30
C VAL A 128 -5.62 1.99 -2.45
N SER A 129 -5.24 3.19 -2.06
CA SER A 129 -6.12 4.16 -1.44
C SER A 129 -6.42 5.27 -2.43
N THR A 130 -7.71 5.55 -2.64
CA THR A 130 -8.18 6.62 -3.53
C THR A 130 -8.98 7.64 -2.75
N ASN A 131 -8.73 8.91 -3.01
CA ASN A 131 -9.47 10.02 -2.41
C ASN A 131 -10.00 10.92 -3.53
N THR A 132 -11.33 11.15 -3.54
CA THR A 132 -11.95 12.08 -4.46
C THR A 132 -11.87 13.48 -3.87
N VAL A 133 -11.08 14.35 -4.50
CA VAL A 133 -10.89 15.74 -4.09
C VAL A 133 -11.64 16.65 -5.03
N SER A 134 -12.34 17.64 -4.48
CA SER A 134 -12.96 18.71 -5.29
C SER A 134 -11.85 19.61 -5.81
N ALA A 135 -11.87 19.96 -7.09
CA ALA A 135 -10.97 20.99 -7.59
C ALA A 135 -11.42 22.33 -6.99
N ASP A 136 -10.55 22.95 -6.18
CA ASP A 136 -10.75 24.33 -5.79
C ASP A 136 -10.64 25.19 -7.05
N SER A 137 -11.77 25.75 -7.48
CA SER A 137 -11.81 26.75 -8.54
C SER A 137 -11.29 28.10 -8.02
N SER A 138 -9.96 28.18 -7.82
CA SER A 138 -9.29 29.41 -7.41
C SER A 138 -8.74 30.24 -8.60
N ASP A 139 -9.39 30.19 -9.76
CA ASP A 139 -9.18 31.16 -10.83
C ASP A 139 -10.52 31.42 -11.54
N SER A 140 -11.35 32.21 -10.86
CA SER A 140 -12.59 32.74 -11.43
C SER A 140 -12.31 34.09 -12.13
N ASP A 141 -11.94 34.02 -13.41
CA ASP A 141 -12.04 35.16 -14.31
C ASP A 141 -12.48 34.69 -15.71
N SER A 142 -13.62 34.00 -15.77
CA SER A 142 -14.40 33.83 -17.00
C SER A 142 -15.86 33.49 -16.67
N GLU A 143 -16.77 34.39 -17.05
CA GLU A 143 -18.19 34.17 -17.04
C GLU A 143 -18.58 33.13 -18.09
N ASP A 144 -18.49 31.82 -17.74
CA ASP A 144 -19.19 30.77 -18.44
C ASP A 144 -19.71 29.79 -17.37
N THR A 145 -21.04 29.84 -17.20
CA THR A 145 -21.82 29.02 -16.29
C THR A 145 -21.96 27.61 -16.84
N ASP A 146 -20.93 26.78 -16.69
CA ASP A 146 -21.08 25.34 -16.69
C ASP A 146 -20.64 24.82 -15.29
N ASP A 147 -21.63 24.58 -14.44
CA ASP A 147 -21.49 24.13 -13.05
C ASP A 147 -21.07 22.65 -13.01
N SER A 148 -19.99 22.32 -13.67
CA SER A 148 -19.32 21.03 -13.55
C SER A 148 -18.15 21.17 -12.56
N THR A 149 -18.40 20.89 -11.29
CA THR A 149 -17.36 20.75 -10.28
C THR A 149 -16.42 19.64 -10.75
N GLU A 150 -15.27 20.00 -11.31
CA GLU A 150 -14.28 19.02 -11.77
C GLU A 150 -13.73 18.27 -10.54
N THR A 151 -14.07 17.00 -10.41
CA THR A 151 -13.57 16.16 -9.34
C THR A 151 -12.27 15.49 -9.77
N LYS A 152 -11.22 15.61 -8.96
CA LYS A 152 -9.94 14.93 -9.15
C LYS A 152 -9.87 13.72 -8.23
N THR A 153 -9.19 12.67 -8.66
CA THR A 153 -8.97 11.48 -7.83
C THR A 153 -7.49 11.33 -7.52
N ALA A 154 -7.14 11.61 -6.28
CA ALA A 154 -5.83 11.28 -5.73
C ALA A 154 -5.69 9.78 -5.49
N ARG A 155 -4.48 9.26 -5.63
CA ARG A 155 -4.21 7.84 -5.39
C ARG A 155 -2.89 7.63 -4.68
N LEU A 156 -2.94 6.91 -3.57
CA LEU A 156 -1.75 6.37 -2.90
C LEU A 156 -1.77 4.83 -3.05
N THR A 157 -0.78 4.27 -3.75
CA THR A 157 -0.57 2.83 -3.80
C THR A 157 0.59 2.47 -2.90
N VAL A 158 0.41 1.54 -1.98
CA VAL A 158 1.43 1.12 -1.02
C VAL A 158 1.72 -0.36 -1.16
N LEU A 159 3.01 -0.70 -1.29
CA LEU A 159 3.54 -2.05 -1.16
C LEU A 159 4.36 -2.17 0.11
N ALA A 160 4.12 -3.22 0.88
CA ALA A 160 4.75 -3.43 2.18
C ALA A 160 6.10 -4.16 2.14
N SER A 161 6.64 -4.42 0.95
CA SER A 161 7.96 -5.04 0.78
C SER A 161 8.68 -4.51 -0.44
N ALA A 162 9.95 -4.15 -0.27
CA ALA A 162 10.86 -3.80 -1.35
C ALA A 162 11.52 -5.02 -2.03
N SER A 163 11.26 -6.24 -1.56
CA SER A 163 11.91 -7.45 -2.08
C SER A 163 11.71 -7.68 -3.57
N MET A 164 10.59 -7.18 -4.13
CA MET A 164 10.28 -7.32 -5.56
C MET A 164 11.13 -6.42 -6.47
N ILE A 165 11.81 -5.43 -5.94
CA ILE A 165 12.63 -4.47 -6.70
C ILE A 165 14.12 -4.55 -6.37
N ILE A 166 14.52 -5.43 -5.44
CA ILE A 166 15.92 -5.64 -5.08
C ILE A 166 16.51 -6.69 -6.03
N SER A 167 17.49 -6.30 -6.86
CA SER A 167 18.08 -7.15 -7.89
C SER A 167 18.68 -8.44 -7.32
N ASP A 168 19.37 -8.37 -6.18
CA ASP A 168 19.96 -9.56 -5.54
C ASP A 168 18.92 -10.61 -5.15
N ILE A 169 17.67 -10.22 -4.91
CA ILE A 169 16.56 -11.12 -4.61
C ILE A 169 15.92 -11.61 -5.89
N THR A 170 15.63 -10.72 -6.84
CA THR A 170 14.97 -11.08 -8.10
C THR A 170 15.83 -11.99 -8.96
N ASP A 171 17.15 -11.77 -9.00
CA ASP A 171 18.09 -12.59 -9.74
C ASP A 171 18.23 -14.01 -9.17
N GLN A 172 18.07 -14.19 -7.85
CA GLN A 172 18.04 -15.51 -7.23
C GLN A 172 16.76 -16.30 -7.56
N LEU A 173 15.63 -15.61 -7.74
CA LEU A 173 14.35 -16.24 -8.06
C LEU A 173 14.24 -16.66 -9.53
N THR A 174 14.92 -15.96 -10.45
CA THR A 174 14.95 -16.29 -11.88
C THR A 174 15.82 -17.52 -12.20
N THR A 175 16.64 -17.98 -11.27
CA THR A 175 17.48 -19.19 -11.42
C THR A 175 16.80 -20.47 -10.95
N LEU A 176 15.54 -20.43 -10.55
CA LEU A 176 14.76 -21.57 -10.04
C LEU A 176 13.86 -22.23 -11.10
N ASP A 177 14.09 -21.97 -12.39
CA ASP A 177 13.43 -22.64 -13.53
C ASP A 177 14.06 -24.02 -13.83
#